data_b53c5581687e9356f6e38a991868f26d
#
_entry.id   b53c5581687e9356f6e38a991868f26d
#
_cell.length_a   1.000
_cell.length_b   1.000
_cell.length_c   1.000
_cell.angle_alpha   90.00
_cell.angle_beta   90.00
_cell.angle_gamma   90.00
#
_symmetry.space_group_name_H-M   'P 1'
#
loop_
_entity.id
_entity.type
_entity.pdbx_description
1 polymer ?
#
loop_
_entity_poly.entity_id
_entity_poly.type
_entity_poly.pdbx_seq_one_letter_code
_entity_poly.pdbx_strand_id
1 'polypeptide(L)'
;LDWQALHLMDTRFQTSQHLGGRFSSDLRKRYVVEAEMTNATIVTAKRTSHSKDLFAGFSTSRDSTFAYLRAGDLDLSLEGAGHMEYISGRADLLMKKLAEQWESKHIEQEELREFLPGLCLKISSGPDNPIANYLSMMGLSYSRLFMDVDSSPAEGLNGEAYLYGLRTDSLTLDTIYLDVQQDLNGINMLSGVVNGPKPGQEAFDVTLEGNVGNNSAQLLVQYLNARKEQGVYMGVMADLRRHGIRMKVFPEHPTLVYRPFTVNKNNYIYLADNGRIHANLDLHDEQGTGLSFYTNREDTIAKQDMTVELSRINLKEFRRILPYMPDMEGWIGAEAHYIDSGPYMMVSSDLRIDEFKYEGSALGNWELGGVYLPGEAKDHHLDAYIRHDGEEIAHLGGIYLPAEEGTGSLSADIAFEHFPLNVANPFVPDRMVELDGDIDGTLSMKGDPAKPLLNGELALDSVTFFMPEMSAMFRFDNEPVQVVNSKMMFKEFDIFTKGKTPFTINGEVDFSDLERTAVNLKMHA
;
A
#
# COMPACT_ATOMS: atom_id res chain seq x y z
N LEU A 1 -19.49 29.56 6.96
CA LEU A 1 -19.05 28.51 7.89
C LEU A 1 -17.54 28.51 8.00
N ASP A 2 -17.02 28.46 9.20
CA ASP A 2 -15.60 28.27 9.50
C ASP A 2 -15.41 26.87 10.07
N TRP A 3 -14.91 25.95 9.24
CA TRP A 3 -14.80 24.55 9.58
C TRP A 3 -13.66 24.26 10.55
N GLN A 4 -12.63 25.11 10.57
CA GLN A 4 -11.55 25.03 11.55
C GLN A 4 -12.06 25.48 12.94
N ALA A 5 -12.83 26.58 13.00
CA ALA A 5 -13.42 27.04 14.26
C ALA A 5 -14.46 26.06 14.82
N LEU A 6 -15.08 25.23 13.97
CA LEU A 6 -15.99 24.16 14.35
C LEU A 6 -15.26 22.86 14.74
N HIS A 7 -13.91 22.84 14.73
CA HIS A 7 -13.08 21.65 14.98
C HIS A 7 -13.36 20.46 14.07
N LEU A 8 -13.85 20.71 12.84
CA LEU A 8 -14.12 19.69 11.84
C LEU A 8 -12.95 19.52 10.85
N MET A 9 -12.00 20.46 10.85
CA MET A 9 -10.77 20.42 10.04
C MET A 9 -9.61 21.06 10.82
N ASP A 10 -8.41 20.52 10.65
CA ASP A 10 -7.19 21.00 11.34
C ASP A 10 -6.60 22.25 10.68
N THR A 11 -6.91 22.49 9.40
CA THR A 11 -6.42 23.63 8.63
C THR A 11 -7.52 24.64 8.36
N ARG A 12 -7.12 25.89 8.04
CA ARG A 12 -8.08 26.95 7.69
C ARG A 12 -8.91 26.55 6.48
N PHE A 13 -10.21 26.36 6.71
CA PHE A 13 -11.19 26.09 5.68
C PHE A 13 -12.49 26.81 6.02
N GLN A 14 -12.83 27.81 5.20
CA GLN A 14 -14.03 28.62 5.38
C GLN A 14 -14.88 28.55 4.12
N THR A 15 -16.19 28.46 4.27
CA THR A 15 -17.14 28.48 3.15
C THR A 15 -18.20 29.54 3.35
N SER A 16 -18.56 30.22 2.26
CA SER A 16 -19.72 31.12 2.18
C SER A 16 -20.55 30.73 0.97
N GLN A 17 -21.82 30.43 1.15
CA GLN A 17 -22.73 29.98 0.09
C GLN A 17 -24.18 30.33 0.40
N HIS A 18 -25.01 30.38 -0.64
CA HIS A 18 -26.46 30.37 -0.52
C HIS A 18 -26.98 28.94 -0.63
N LEU A 19 -27.79 28.53 0.32
CA LEU A 19 -28.42 27.21 0.31
C LEU A 19 -29.93 27.38 0.16
N GLY A 20 -30.49 26.74 -0.86
CA GLY A 20 -31.93 26.61 -1.09
C GLY A 20 -32.35 25.14 -0.99
N GLY A 21 -33.57 24.91 -0.58
CA GLY A 21 -34.11 23.55 -0.53
C GLY A 21 -35.64 23.53 -0.60
N ARG A 22 -36.16 22.52 -1.26
CA ARG A 22 -37.59 22.24 -1.34
C ARG A 22 -37.84 20.79 -0.96
N PHE A 23 -38.82 20.56 -0.09
CA PHE A 23 -39.31 19.25 0.24
C PHE A 23 -40.81 19.18 -0.07
N SER A 24 -41.24 18.09 -0.70
CA SER A 24 -42.63 17.78 -0.99
C SER A 24 -42.92 16.30 -0.73
N SER A 25 -44.07 15.98 -0.13
CA SER A 25 -44.49 14.61 0.15
C SER A 25 -46.01 14.50 0.10
N ASP A 26 -46.49 13.34 -0.34
CA ASP A 26 -47.92 12.95 -0.22
C ASP A 26 -48.22 12.30 1.15
N LEU A 27 -47.24 12.30 2.08
CA LEU A 27 -47.30 11.65 3.38
C LEU A 27 -47.57 10.14 3.32
N ARG A 28 -47.34 9.51 2.17
CA ARG A 28 -47.47 8.06 1.95
C ARG A 28 -46.19 7.47 1.39
N LYS A 29 -46.04 7.49 0.06
CA LYS A 29 -44.90 6.87 -0.63
C LYS A 29 -44.21 7.78 -1.64
N ARG A 30 -44.63 9.03 -1.74
CA ARG A 30 -43.99 9.99 -2.66
C ARG A 30 -43.25 11.04 -1.85
N TYR A 31 -41.94 11.11 -2.09
CA TYR A 31 -41.06 12.12 -1.52
C TYR A 31 -40.28 12.77 -2.65
N VAL A 32 -40.14 14.09 -2.60
CA VAL A 32 -39.32 14.88 -3.51
C VAL A 32 -38.49 15.85 -2.67
N VAL A 33 -37.20 15.80 -2.84
CA VAL A 33 -36.22 16.70 -2.21
C VAL A 33 -35.44 17.36 -3.33
N GLU A 34 -35.36 18.67 -3.33
CA GLU A 34 -34.49 19.46 -4.20
C GLU A 34 -33.62 20.31 -3.31
N ALA A 35 -32.32 20.41 -3.60
CA ALA A 35 -31.37 21.23 -2.90
C ALA A 35 -30.51 21.97 -3.92
N GLU A 36 -30.21 23.22 -3.61
CA GLU A 36 -29.30 24.04 -4.39
C GLU A 36 -28.27 24.74 -3.51
N MET A 37 -27.08 24.84 -3.99
CA MET A 37 -25.99 25.62 -3.39
C MET A 37 -25.45 26.55 -4.49
N THR A 38 -25.58 27.86 -4.27
CA THR A 38 -25.16 28.85 -5.25
C THR A 38 -24.21 29.86 -4.63
N ASN A 39 -23.39 30.50 -5.49
CA ASN A 39 -22.41 31.51 -5.09
C ASN A 39 -21.44 31.03 -4.00
N ALA A 40 -21.02 29.77 -4.08
CA ALA A 40 -20.15 29.19 -3.08
C ALA A 40 -18.71 29.71 -3.23
N THR A 41 -18.17 30.25 -2.13
CA THR A 41 -16.78 30.69 -2.00
C THR A 41 -16.09 29.82 -0.96
N ILE A 42 -14.95 29.27 -1.31
CA ILE A 42 -14.11 28.43 -0.46
C ILE A 42 -12.80 29.17 -0.20
N VAL A 43 -12.47 29.38 1.08
CA VAL A 43 -11.24 30.03 1.52
C VAL A 43 -10.40 29.00 2.29
N THR A 44 -9.21 28.74 1.78
CA THR A 44 -8.21 27.88 2.43
C THR A 44 -7.01 28.73 2.88
N ALA A 45 -6.05 28.15 3.60
CA ALA A 45 -4.81 28.83 3.95
C ALA A 45 -3.98 29.29 2.73
N LYS A 46 -4.15 28.62 1.57
CA LYS A 46 -3.35 28.86 0.36
C LYS A 46 -4.07 29.72 -0.69
N ARG A 47 -5.41 29.64 -0.80
CA ARG A 47 -6.16 30.34 -1.85
C ARG A 47 -7.65 30.50 -1.52
N THR A 48 -8.27 31.46 -2.23
CA THR A 48 -9.73 31.61 -2.31
C THR A 48 -10.19 31.14 -3.68
N SER A 49 -11.22 30.32 -3.73
CA SER A 49 -11.84 29.82 -4.98
C SER A 49 -13.35 29.96 -4.94
N HIS A 50 -13.94 30.20 -6.10
CA HIS A 50 -15.39 30.19 -6.28
C HIS A 50 -15.78 28.83 -6.86
N SER A 51 -16.69 28.14 -6.19
CA SER A 51 -17.22 26.86 -6.67
C SER A 51 -18.34 27.11 -7.66
N LYS A 52 -18.54 26.16 -8.57
CA LYS A 52 -19.74 26.12 -9.44
C LYS A 52 -20.99 25.88 -8.58
N ASP A 53 -22.11 26.41 -9.05
CA ASP A 53 -23.39 26.14 -8.44
C ASP A 53 -23.70 24.63 -8.48
N LEU A 54 -24.29 24.12 -7.41
CA LEU A 54 -24.61 22.71 -7.23
C LEU A 54 -26.11 22.55 -7.07
N PHE A 55 -26.68 21.63 -7.85
CA PHE A 55 -28.07 21.27 -7.82
C PHE A 55 -28.20 19.77 -7.55
N ALA A 56 -28.93 19.39 -6.53
CA ALA A 56 -29.21 18.01 -6.19
C ALA A 56 -30.70 17.77 -6.08
N GLY A 57 -31.15 16.65 -6.58
CA GLY A 57 -32.55 16.25 -6.47
C GLY A 57 -32.67 14.77 -6.14
N PHE A 58 -33.66 14.45 -5.37
CA PHE A 58 -34.06 13.10 -5.04
C PHE A 58 -35.58 13.01 -5.09
N SER A 59 -36.10 12.05 -5.81
CA SER A 59 -37.52 11.73 -5.81
C SER A 59 -37.72 10.22 -5.74
N THR A 60 -38.68 9.80 -4.93
CA THR A 60 -39.09 8.40 -4.86
C THR A 60 -40.60 8.32 -4.86
N SER A 61 -41.13 7.32 -5.54
CA SER A 61 -42.54 7.01 -5.66
C SER A 61 -42.74 5.50 -5.59
N ARG A 62 -43.98 5.03 -5.73
CA ARG A 62 -44.27 3.60 -5.73
C ARG A 62 -43.49 2.84 -6.83
N ASP A 63 -43.34 3.45 -7.99
CA ASP A 63 -42.90 2.77 -9.21
C ASP A 63 -41.48 3.15 -9.64
N SER A 64 -40.91 4.23 -9.07
CA SER A 64 -39.59 4.73 -9.46
C SER A 64 -38.92 5.54 -8.37
N THR A 65 -37.60 5.50 -8.38
CA THR A 65 -36.71 6.38 -7.64
C THR A 65 -35.76 7.05 -8.60
N PHE A 66 -35.54 8.36 -8.43
CA PHE A 66 -34.62 9.15 -9.23
C PHE A 66 -33.79 10.06 -8.35
N ALA A 67 -32.48 10.11 -8.55
CA ALA A 67 -31.61 11.06 -7.91
C ALA A 67 -30.68 11.69 -8.94
N TYR A 68 -30.32 12.97 -8.74
CA TYR A 68 -29.31 13.63 -9.57
C TYR A 68 -28.44 14.58 -8.75
N LEU A 69 -27.23 14.79 -9.24
CA LEU A 69 -26.31 15.80 -8.75
C LEU A 69 -25.65 16.49 -9.94
N ARG A 70 -25.80 17.82 -10.06
CA ARG A 70 -25.24 18.63 -11.13
C ARG A 70 -24.45 19.79 -10.57
N ALA A 71 -23.22 19.98 -11.05
CA ALA A 71 -22.39 21.11 -10.64
C ALA A 71 -21.28 21.36 -11.68
N GLY A 72 -21.37 22.46 -12.43
CA GLY A 72 -20.47 22.73 -13.54
C GLY A 72 -20.60 21.66 -14.63
N ASP A 73 -19.51 20.94 -14.92
CA ASP A 73 -19.46 19.84 -15.87
C ASP A 73 -19.69 18.44 -15.25
N LEU A 74 -20.06 18.39 -13.97
CA LEU A 74 -20.51 17.17 -13.30
C LEU A 74 -22.00 16.95 -13.53
N ASP A 75 -22.38 15.82 -14.08
CA ASP A 75 -23.73 15.30 -14.14
C ASP A 75 -23.74 13.86 -13.63
N LEU A 76 -24.44 13.62 -12.54
CA LEU A 76 -24.68 12.29 -11.96
C LEU A 76 -26.19 12.06 -11.93
N SER A 77 -26.65 10.94 -12.45
CA SER A 77 -28.03 10.50 -12.32
C SER A 77 -28.10 9.04 -11.90
N LEU A 78 -29.06 8.77 -11.03
CA LEU A 78 -29.42 7.43 -10.57
C LEU A 78 -30.91 7.23 -10.81
N GLU A 79 -31.26 6.21 -11.56
CA GLU A 79 -32.63 5.77 -11.78
C GLU A 79 -32.84 4.40 -11.17
N GLY A 80 -33.94 4.21 -10.45
CA GLY A 80 -34.26 2.96 -9.80
C GLY A 80 -35.70 2.51 -10.09
N ALA A 81 -35.88 1.24 -10.35
CA ALA A 81 -37.17 0.62 -10.56
C ALA A 81 -37.83 0.32 -9.20
N GLY A 82 -38.81 1.14 -8.82
CA GLY A 82 -39.54 1.02 -7.56
C GLY A 82 -39.19 2.07 -6.51
N HIS A 83 -39.86 1.99 -5.38
CA HIS A 83 -39.62 2.86 -4.25
C HIS A 83 -38.25 2.60 -3.61
N MET A 84 -37.60 3.62 -3.05
CA MET A 84 -36.26 3.52 -2.43
C MET A 84 -36.17 2.39 -1.39
N GLU A 85 -37.22 2.20 -0.57
CA GLU A 85 -37.27 1.09 0.41
C GLU A 85 -37.24 -0.29 -0.26
N TYR A 86 -37.87 -0.43 -1.44
CA TYR A 86 -37.82 -1.68 -2.20
C TYR A 86 -36.42 -1.92 -2.77
N ILE A 87 -35.80 -0.88 -3.32
CA ILE A 87 -34.44 -0.95 -3.91
C ILE A 87 -33.43 -1.30 -2.80
N SER A 88 -33.45 -0.60 -1.67
CA SER A 88 -32.56 -0.88 -0.54
C SER A 88 -32.80 -2.28 0.06
N GLY A 89 -34.08 -2.67 0.19
CA GLY A 89 -34.42 -4.02 0.66
C GLY A 89 -33.90 -5.14 -0.26
N ARG A 90 -33.89 -4.91 -1.57
CA ARG A 90 -33.29 -5.86 -2.52
C ARG A 90 -31.76 -5.91 -2.38
N ALA A 91 -31.11 -4.76 -2.22
CA ALA A 91 -29.66 -4.72 -1.98
C ALA A 91 -29.28 -5.44 -0.68
N ASP A 92 -30.05 -5.22 0.40
CA ASP A 92 -29.84 -5.91 1.68
C ASP A 92 -30.02 -7.43 1.55
N LEU A 93 -31.05 -7.87 0.81
CA LEU A 93 -31.28 -9.29 0.54
C LEU A 93 -30.13 -9.90 -0.29
N LEU A 94 -29.65 -9.19 -1.30
CA LEU A 94 -28.49 -9.63 -2.09
C LEU A 94 -27.26 -9.84 -1.21
N MET A 95 -26.94 -8.84 -0.36
CA MET A 95 -25.79 -8.93 0.55
C MET A 95 -25.94 -10.07 1.56
N LYS A 96 -27.14 -10.27 2.09
CA LYS A 96 -27.44 -11.39 3.00
C LYS A 96 -27.28 -12.74 2.29
N LYS A 97 -27.82 -12.89 1.09
CA LYS A 97 -27.70 -14.11 0.28
C LYS A 97 -26.24 -14.40 -0.09
N LEU A 98 -25.49 -13.39 -0.48
CA LEU A 98 -24.06 -13.54 -0.76
C LEU A 98 -23.29 -14.02 0.48
N ALA A 99 -23.58 -13.46 1.67
CA ALA A 99 -22.97 -13.90 2.91
C ALA A 99 -23.34 -15.37 3.25
N GLU A 100 -24.62 -15.75 3.13
CA GLU A 100 -25.08 -17.13 3.34
C GLU A 100 -24.38 -18.11 2.40
N GLN A 101 -24.27 -17.77 1.11
CA GLN A 101 -23.58 -18.58 0.11
C GLN A 101 -22.07 -18.65 0.35
N TRP A 102 -21.46 -17.55 0.79
CA TRP A 102 -20.04 -17.53 1.16
C TRP A 102 -19.75 -18.43 2.38
N GLU A 103 -20.58 -18.36 3.41
CA GLU A 103 -20.45 -19.23 4.59
C GLU A 103 -20.65 -20.72 4.24
N SER A 104 -21.61 -21.03 3.38
CA SER A 104 -21.86 -22.40 2.92
C SER A 104 -20.82 -22.90 1.90
N LYS A 105 -19.89 -22.02 1.46
CA LYS A 105 -18.90 -22.30 0.40
C LYS A 105 -19.54 -22.75 -0.92
N HIS A 106 -20.69 -22.21 -1.23
CA HIS A 106 -21.43 -22.54 -2.43
C HIS A 106 -22.07 -21.28 -3.04
N ILE A 107 -21.44 -20.72 -4.05
CA ILE A 107 -21.89 -19.52 -4.75
C ILE A 107 -22.66 -19.92 -6.01
N GLU A 108 -23.90 -19.46 -6.11
CA GLU A 108 -24.77 -19.60 -7.29
C GLU A 108 -25.08 -18.19 -7.84
N GLN A 109 -24.46 -17.86 -8.96
CA GLN A 109 -24.59 -16.54 -9.59
C GLN A 109 -26.01 -16.26 -10.06
N GLU A 110 -26.73 -17.29 -10.54
CA GLU A 110 -28.11 -17.17 -11.01
C GLU A 110 -29.05 -16.80 -9.85
N GLU A 111 -28.92 -17.45 -8.69
CA GLU A 111 -29.70 -17.09 -7.48
C GLU A 111 -29.38 -15.66 -7.03
N LEU A 112 -28.10 -15.26 -6.98
CA LEU A 112 -27.72 -13.91 -6.57
C LEU A 112 -28.27 -12.85 -7.54
N ARG A 113 -28.27 -13.13 -8.83
CA ARG A 113 -28.79 -12.24 -9.85
C ARG A 113 -30.28 -11.95 -9.66
N GLU A 114 -31.08 -12.91 -9.19
CA GLU A 114 -32.49 -12.68 -8.90
C GLU A 114 -32.73 -11.57 -7.86
N PHE A 115 -31.77 -11.32 -6.98
CA PHE A 115 -31.84 -10.28 -5.95
C PHE A 115 -31.27 -8.93 -6.38
N LEU A 116 -30.70 -8.80 -7.57
CA LEU A 116 -30.20 -7.51 -8.04
C LEU A 116 -31.30 -6.45 -8.03
N PRO A 117 -31.05 -5.25 -7.50
CA PRO A 117 -31.98 -4.14 -7.64
C PRO A 117 -31.99 -3.64 -9.10
N GLY A 118 -33.16 -3.19 -9.56
CA GLY A 118 -33.24 -2.48 -10.85
C GLY A 118 -32.69 -1.06 -10.69
N LEU A 119 -31.47 -0.80 -11.17
CA LEU A 119 -30.79 0.48 -11.06
C LEU A 119 -30.06 0.82 -12.35
N CYS A 120 -30.05 2.11 -12.70
CA CYS A 120 -29.19 2.68 -13.73
C CYS A 120 -28.44 3.88 -13.13
N LEU A 121 -27.11 3.85 -13.12
CA LEU A 121 -26.24 4.93 -12.62
C LEU A 121 -25.44 5.48 -13.79
N LYS A 122 -25.55 6.80 -14.04
CA LYS A 122 -24.75 7.50 -15.05
C LYS A 122 -23.98 8.63 -14.40
N ILE A 123 -22.70 8.72 -14.70
CA ILE A 123 -21.81 9.79 -14.25
C ILE A 123 -21.05 10.32 -15.44
N SER A 124 -21.08 11.64 -15.62
CA SER A 124 -20.19 12.35 -16.52
C SER A 124 -19.58 13.53 -15.77
N SER A 125 -18.25 13.64 -15.78
CA SER A 125 -17.55 14.69 -15.06
C SER A 125 -16.33 15.12 -15.85
N GLY A 126 -16.15 16.43 -16.01
CA GLY A 126 -14.92 17.05 -16.49
C GLY A 126 -14.12 17.70 -15.33
N PRO A 127 -13.18 18.59 -15.65
CA PRO A 127 -12.33 19.23 -14.66
C PRO A 127 -12.96 20.47 -13.98
N ASP A 128 -14.12 20.96 -14.43
CA ASP A 128 -14.71 22.24 -13.98
C ASP A 128 -15.93 22.02 -13.07
N ASN A 129 -15.71 21.36 -11.94
CA ASN A 129 -16.73 21.13 -10.92
C ASN A 129 -16.12 21.09 -9.50
N PRO A 130 -16.92 21.18 -8.43
CA PRO A 130 -16.43 21.22 -7.06
C PRO A 130 -15.57 20.00 -6.67
N ILE A 131 -15.92 18.80 -7.14
CA ILE A 131 -15.19 17.55 -6.83
C ILE A 131 -13.82 17.57 -7.51
N ALA A 132 -13.77 17.87 -8.81
CA ALA A 132 -12.52 17.98 -9.55
C ALA A 132 -11.60 19.07 -8.98
N ASN A 133 -12.18 20.22 -8.59
CA ASN A 133 -11.45 21.29 -7.93
C ASN A 133 -10.85 20.83 -6.59
N TYR A 134 -11.60 20.09 -5.78
CA TYR A 134 -11.10 19.55 -4.51
C TYR A 134 -9.97 18.55 -4.73
N LEU A 135 -10.13 17.60 -5.65
CA LEU A 135 -9.08 16.65 -6.03
C LEU A 135 -7.82 17.35 -6.54
N SER A 136 -7.98 18.40 -7.35
CA SER A 136 -6.86 19.21 -7.83
C SER A 136 -6.09 19.90 -6.70
N MET A 137 -6.76 20.26 -5.61
CA MET A 137 -6.10 20.80 -4.41
C MET A 137 -5.25 19.75 -3.68
N MET A 138 -5.56 18.49 -3.85
CA MET A 138 -4.81 17.35 -3.32
C MET A 138 -3.74 16.82 -4.29
N GLY A 139 -3.46 17.55 -5.38
CA GLY A 139 -2.47 17.13 -6.39
C GLY A 139 -2.98 16.09 -7.40
N LEU A 140 -4.29 15.81 -7.42
CA LEU A 140 -4.88 14.85 -8.35
C LEU A 140 -5.83 15.57 -9.31
N SER A 141 -5.65 15.39 -10.62
CA SER A 141 -6.52 15.96 -11.65
C SER A 141 -6.83 14.96 -12.75
N TYR A 142 -7.94 15.15 -13.43
CA TYR A 142 -8.35 14.35 -14.59
C TYR A 142 -9.01 15.26 -15.65
N SER A 143 -9.08 14.77 -16.89
CA SER A 143 -9.73 15.52 -17.98
C SER A 143 -11.20 15.13 -18.16
N ARG A 144 -11.55 13.88 -17.95
CA ARG A 144 -12.92 13.38 -18.05
C ARG A 144 -13.09 12.08 -17.28
N LEU A 145 -14.22 11.95 -16.58
CA LEU A 145 -14.73 10.72 -16.01
C LEU A 145 -16.09 10.41 -16.67
N PHE A 146 -16.28 9.19 -17.10
CA PHE A 146 -17.54 8.65 -17.58
C PHE A 146 -17.81 7.32 -16.88
N MET A 147 -19.07 7.07 -16.49
CA MET A 147 -19.52 5.80 -15.95
C MET A 147 -20.98 5.61 -16.34
N ASP A 148 -21.32 4.41 -16.81
CA ASP A 148 -22.67 3.95 -17.08
C ASP A 148 -22.81 2.52 -16.55
N VAL A 149 -23.68 2.31 -15.57
CA VAL A 149 -23.86 1.03 -14.89
C VAL A 149 -25.35 0.72 -14.78
N ASP A 150 -25.73 -0.43 -15.30
CA ASP A 150 -27.08 -0.99 -15.22
C ASP A 150 -27.10 -2.28 -14.41
N SER A 151 -28.12 -2.44 -13.60
CA SER A 151 -28.34 -3.61 -12.76
C SER A 151 -29.82 -4.00 -12.81
N SER A 152 -30.10 -5.26 -13.10
CA SER A 152 -31.44 -5.83 -12.99
C SER A 152 -31.42 -7.35 -12.90
N PRO A 153 -32.46 -7.99 -12.35
CA PRO A 153 -32.58 -9.46 -12.39
C PRO A 153 -32.57 -10.03 -13.80
N ALA A 154 -33.14 -9.31 -14.77
CA ALA A 154 -33.28 -9.78 -16.14
C ALA A 154 -31.95 -9.72 -16.91
N GLU A 155 -31.21 -8.64 -16.76
CA GLU A 155 -30.00 -8.37 -17.55
C GLU A 155 -28.70 -8.61 -16.77
N GLY A 156 -28.77 -8.69 -15.43
CA GLY A 156 -27.60 -8.81 -14.58
C GLY A 156 -26.98 -7.45 -14.24
N LEU A 157 -25.71 -7.44 -13.84
CA LEU A 157 -24.90 -6.27 -13.58
C LEU A 157 -24.01 -6.01 -14.80
N ASN A 158 -24.23 -4.88 -15.48
CA ASN A 158 -23.47 -4.49 -16.65
C ASN A 158 -23.03 -3.03 -16.51
N GLY A 159 -21.87 -2.68 -17.03
CA GLY A 159 -21.46 -1.29 -16.99
C GLY A 159 -20.07 -1.05 -17.52
N GLU A 160 -19.85 0.21 -17.85
CA GLU A 160 -18.55 0.69 -18.31
C GLU A 160 -18.14 1.96 -17.57
N ALA A 161 -16.85 2.12 -17.34
CA ALA A 161 -16.28 3.32 -16.75
C ALA A 161 -14.97 3.69 -17.45
N TYR A 162 -14.77 4.98 -17.71
CA TYR A 162 -13.57 5.53 -18.35
C TYR A 162 -13.11 6.76 -17.58
N LEU A 163 -11.83 6.79 -17.24
CA LEU A 163 -11.16 7.95 -16.67
C LEU A 163 -10.03 8.39 -17.61
N TYR A 164 -10.13 9.60 -18.12
CA TYR A 164 -9.17 10.15 -19.07
C TYR A 164 -8.28 11.21 -18.43
N GLY A 165 -7.00 11.17 -18.80
CA GLY A 165 -6.02 12.20 -18.46
C GLY A 165 -5.81 12.37 -16.97
N LEU A 166 -5.72 11.26 -16.22
CA LEU A 166 -5.36 11.27 -14.79
C LEU A 166 -3.94 11.79 -14.63
N ARG A 167 -3.75 12.77 -13.73
CA ARG A 167 -2.46 13.35 -13.36
C ARG A 167 -2.33 13.43 -11.86
N THR A 168 -1.17 13.01 -11.37
CA THR A 168 -0.68 13.23 -10.01
C THR A 168 0.67 13.95 -10.08
N ASP A 169 1.31 14.24 -8.97
CA ASP A 169 2.63 14.88 -8.93
C ASP A 169 3.71 14.06 -9.66
N SER A 170 3.59 12.73 -9.67
CA SER A 170 4.58 11.81 -10.22
C SER A 170 4.11 11.01 -11.45
N LEU A 171 2.80 10.97 -11.72
CA LEU A 171 2.21 10.04 -12.69
C LEU A 171 1.20 10.74 -13.61
N THR A 172 1.26 10.41 -14.89
CA THR A 172 0.23 10.82 -15.87
C THR A 172 -0.25 9.60 -16.66
N LEU A 173 -1.56 9.31 -16.62
CA LEU A 173 -2.20 8.22 -17.37
C LEU A 173 -3.22 8.79 -18.36
N ASP A 174 -3.23 8.26 -19.58
CA ASP A 174 -4.14 8.77 -20.61
C ASP A 174 -5.55 8.22 -20.46
N THR A 175 -5.69 6.91 -20.31
CA THR A 175 -6.99 6.26 -20.19
C THR A 175 -6.93 5.11 -19.21
N ILE A 176 -7.84 5.11 -18.24
CA ILE A 176 -8.15 3.96 -17.40
C ILE A 176 -9.57 3.56 -17.75
N TYR A 177 -9.81 2.27 -17.96
CA TYR A 177 -11.13 1.76 -18.31
C TYR A 177 -11.52 0.53 -17.50
N LEU A 178 -12.82 0.34 -17.34
CA LEU A 178 -13.45 -0.84 -16.75
C LEU A 178 -14.73 -1.15 -17.54
N ASP A 179 -14.86 -2.38 -17.96
CA ASP A 179 -16.08 -2.97 -18.52
C ASP A 179 -16.48 -4.18 -17.66
N VAL A 180 -17.73 -4.27 -17.29
CA VAL A 180 -18.29 -5.37 -16.50
C VAL A 180 -19.54 -5.88 -17.19
N GLN A 181 -19.61 -7.18 -17.42
CA GLN A 181 -20.75 -7.84 -18.05
C GLN A 181 -21.10 -9.13 -17.27
N GLN A 182 -22.34 -9.24 -16.83
CA GLN A 182 -22.87 -10.42 -16.19
C GLN A 182 -23.73 -11.24 -17.15
N ASP A 183 -23.33 -12.48 -17.36
CA ASP A 183 -24.12 -13.49 -18.06
C ASP A 183 -24.64 -14.58 -17.10
N LEU A 184 -25.12 -15.71 -17.65
CA LEU A 184 -25.59 -16.84 -16.87
C LEU A 184 -24.45 -17.62 -16.18
N ASN A 185 -23.21 -17.47 -16.67
CA ASN A 185 -22.05 -18.19 -16.15
C ASN A 185 -21.31 -17.40 -15.05
N GLY A 186 -21.55 -16.10 -14.99
CA GLY A 186 -20.91 -15.24 -13.99
C GLY A 186 -20.71 -13.79 -14.46
N ILE A 187 -19.81 -13.11 -13.76
CA ILE A 187 -19.42 -11.73 -14.04
C ILE A 187 -18.08 -11.74 -14.77
N ASN A 188 -18.05 -11.16 -15.96
CA ASN A 188 -16.85 -10.91 -16.73
C ASN A 188 -16.41 -9.45 -16.53
N MET A 189 -15.13 -9.23 -16.36
CA MET A 189 -14.54 -7.91 -16.17
C MET A 189 -13.36 -7.73 -17.11
N LEU A 190 -13.33 -6.62 -17.83
CA LEU A 190 -12.18 -6.16 -18.59
C LEU A 190 -11.80 -4.77 -18.09
N SER A 191 -10.61 -4.63 -17.56
CA SER A 191 -10.11 -3.35 -17.07
C SER A 191 -8.69 -3.11 -17.57
N GLY A 192 -8.25 -1.86 -17.57
CA GLY A 192 -6.88 -1.60 -17.92
C GLY A 192 -6.50 -0.13 -17.98
N VAL A 193 -5.24 0.07 -18.37
CA VAL A 193 -4.63 1.37 -18.56
C VAL A 193 -4.00 1.39 -19.94
N VAL A 194 -4.35 2.37 -20.75
CA VAL A 194 -3.67 2.66 -22.02
C VAL A 194 -2.94 3.98 -21.86
N ASN A 195 -1.63 3.98 -22.07
CA ASN A 195 -0.81 5.15 -21.89
C ASN A 195 0.12 5.38 -23.07
N GLY A 196 -0.03 6.54 -23.74
CA GLY A 196 0.82 6.97 -24.85
C GLY A 196 2.19 7.51 -24.38
N PRO A 197 3.13 7.74 -25.32
CA PRO A 197 4.44 8.25 -24.99
C PRO A 197 4.39 9.70 -24.51
N LYS A 198 5.17 10.03 -23.46
CA LYS A 198 5.29 11.37 -22.89
C LYS A 198 6.75 11.67 -22.56
N PRO A 199 7.14 12.93 -22.36
CA PRO A 199 8.49 13.26 -21.88
C PRO A 199 8.80 12.51 -20.57
N GLY A 200 9.83 11.68 -20.58
CA GLY A 200 10.25 10.89 -19.42
C GLY A 200 9.40 9.63 -19.13
N GLN A 201 8.41 9.31 -19.98
CA GLN A 201 7.52 8.17 -19.78
C GLN A 201 7.27 7.45 -21.12
N GLU A 202 7.63 6.17 -21.18
CA GLU A 202 7.32 5.33 -22.35
C GLU A 202 5.82 4.97 -22.40
N ALA A 203 5.37 4.64 -23.60
CA ALA A 203 4.01 4.11 -23.78
C ALA A 203 3.91 2.69 -23.19
N PHE A 204 2.76 2.37 -22.63
CA PHE A 204 2.43 1.03 -22.17
C PHE A 204 0.93 0.78 -22.16
N ASP A 205 0.55 -0.48 -22.22
CA ASP A 205 -0.82 -0.95 -22.02
C ASP A 205 -0.81 -2.01 -20.90
N VAL A 206 -1.73 -1.87 -19.97
CA VAL A 206 -2.04 -2.90 -18.97
C VAL A 206 -3.47 -3.35 -19.18
N THR A 207 -3.69 -4.65 -19.23
CA THR A 207 -5.02 -5.26 -19.30
C THR A 207 -5.20 -6.22 -18.14
N LEU A 208 -6.35 -6.16 -17.51
CA LEU A 208 -6.81 -7.05 -16.46
C LEU A 208 -8.11 -7.71 -16.94
N GLU A 209 -8.06 -9.00 -17.18
CA GLU A 209 -9.24 -9.80 -17.51
C GLU A 209 -9.66 -10.60 -16.29
N GLY A 210 -10.88 -10.38 -15.83
CA GLY A 210 -11.46 -11.05 -14.66
C GLY A 210 -12.71 -11.85 -15.04
N ASN A 211 -12.89 -12.97 -14.38
CA ASN A 211 -14.14 -13.74 -14.42
C ASN A 211 -14.48 -14.24 -13.02
N VAL A 212 -15.72 -14.04 -12.59
CA VAL A 212 -16.25 -14.55 -11.31
C VAL A 212 -17.48 -15.39 -11.63
N GLY A 213 -17.29 -16.71 -11.63
CA GLY A 213 -18.35 -17.69 -11.86
C GLY A 213 -18.85 -18.35 -10.56
N ASN A 214 -19.53 -19.48 -10.71
CA ASN A 214 -19.94 -20.29 -9.58
C ASN A 214 -18.73 -20.92 -8.91
N ASN A 215 -18.50 -20.59 -7.65
CA ASN A 215 -17.38 -21.11 -6.83
C ASN A 215 -15.98 -20.89 -7.42
N SER A 216 -15.82 -20.05 -8.41
CA SER A 216 -14.51 -19.78 -9.01
C SER A 216 -14.34 -18.31 -9.39
N ALA A 217 -13.12 -17.83 -9.30
CA ALA A 217 -12.71 -16.53 -9.81
C ALA A 217 -11.38 -16.67 -10.56
N GLN A 218 -11.22 -15.92 -11.63
CA GLN A 218 -9.99 -15.85 -12.40
C GLN A 218 -9.61 -14.41 -12.62
N LEU A 219 -8.32 -14.12 -12.56
CA LEU A 219 -7.74 -12.83 -12.91
C LEU A 219 -6.50 -13.09 -13.78
N LEU A 220 -6.45 -12.49 -14.96
CA LEU A 220 -5.32 -12.50 -15.86
C LEU A 220 -4.81 -11.08 -16.04
N VAL A 221 -3.52 -10.89 -15.93
CA VAL A 221 -2.84 -9.61 -16.10
C VAL A 221 -1.96 -9.70 -17.33
N GLN A 222 -2.07 -8.70 -18.21
CA GLN A 222 -1.16 -8.50 -19.33
C GLN A 222 -0.58 -7.09 -19.28
N TYR A 223 0.74 -6.97 -19.47
CA TYR A 223 1.45 -5.71 -19.67
C TYR A 223 2.18 -5.75 -21.01
N LEU A 224 1.99 -4.72 -21.82
CA LEU A 224 2.66 -4.51 -23.10
C LEU A 224 3.40 -3.18 -23.07
N ASN A 225 4.68 -3.18 -23.49
CA ASN A 225 5.45 -1.94 -23.64
C ASN A 225 5.12 -1.18 -24.95
N ALA A 226 5.82 -0.08 -25.22
CA ALA A 226 5.68 0.74 -26.42
C ALA A 226 5.84 -0.03 -27.74
N ARG A 227 6.61 -1.11 -27.74
CA ARG A 227 6.83 -1.97 -28.92
C ARG A 227 5.83 -3.12 -29.01
N LYS A 228 4.84 -3.15 -28.11
CA LYS A 228 3.89 -4.26 -27.94
C LYS A 228 4.55 -5.58 -27.57
N GLU A 229 5.73 -5.52 -26.95
CA GLU A 229 6.39 -6.69 -26.34
C GLU A 229 5.71 -7.00 -25.00
N GLN A 230 5.46 -8.27 -24.76
CA GLN A 230 4.77 -8.76 -23.57
C GLN A 230 5.73 -8.81 -22.37
N GLY A 231 5.58 -7.86 -21.44
CA GLY A 231 6.39 -7.79 -20.23
C GLY A 231 5.82 -8.62 -19.09
N VAL A 232 4.49 -8.71 -19.00
CA VAL A 232 3.79 -9.58 -18.04
C VAL A 232 2.63 -10.27 -18.74
N TYR A 233 2.45 -11.56 -18.48
CA TYR A 233 1.27 -12.35 -18.84
C TYR A 233 1.14 -13.48 -17.84
N MET A 234 0.33 -13.29 -16.82
CA MET A 234 0.15 -14.24 -15.74
C MET A 234 -1.23 -14.06 -15.11
N GLY A 235 -1.82 -15.16 -14.69
CA GLY A 235 -3.11 -15.13 -14.02
C GLY A 235 -3.14 -16.01 -12.79
N VAL A 236 -4.16 -15.78 -11.98
CA VAL A 236 -4.51 -16.58 -10.82
C VAL A 236 -5.96 -17.02 -10.94
N MET A 237 -6.20 -18.29 -10.73
CA MET A 237 -7.53 -18.88 -10.57
C MET A 237 -7.73 -19.24 -9.11
N ALA A 238 -8.84 -18.86 -8.54
CA ALA A 238 -9.25 -19.22 -7.18
C ALA A 238 -10.55 -20.03 -7.23
N ASP A 239 -10.54 -21.21 -6.61
CA ASP A 239 -11.71 -22.08 -6.46
C ASP A 239 -12.15 -22.10 -5.00
N LEU A 240 -13.40 -21.77 -4.74
CA LEU A 240 -14.03 -21.96 -3.45
C LEU A 240 -14.31 -23.44 -3.23
N ARG A 241 -13.76 -24.01 -2.17
CA ARG A 241 -13.91 -25.42 -1.78
C ARG A 241 -14.66 -25.51 -0.46
N ARG A 242 -15.21 -26.67 -0.14
CA ARG A 242 -16.00 -26.91 1.08
C ARG A 242 -15.32 -26.45 2.37
N HIS A 243 -13.98 -26.49 2.43
CA HIS A 243 -13.20 -26.19 3.63
C HIS A 243 -12.06 -25.19 3.38
N GLY A 244 -12.22 -24.28 2.40
CA GLY A 244 -11.20 -23.28 2.11
C GLY A 244 -11.22 -22.79 0.67
N ILE A 245 -10.16 -22.09 0.29
CA ILE A 245 -9.97 -21.53 -1.05
C ILE A 245 -8.70 -22.13 -1.64
N ARG A 246 -8.81 -22.66 -2.86
CA ARG A 246 -7.66 -23.16 -3.62
C ARG A 246 -7.32 -22.19 -4.74
N MET A 247 -6.12 -21.67 -4.73
CA MET A 247 -5.57 -20.81 -5.78
C MET A 247 -4.60 -21.59 -6.66
N LYS A 248 -4.50 -21.19 -7.91
CA LYS A 248 -3.58 -21.75 -8.92
C LYS A 248 -3.08 -20.65 -9.84
N VAL A 249 -1.79 -20.65 -10.15
CA VAL A 249 -1.19 -19.78 -11.16
C VAL A 249 -1.34 -20.41 -12.55
N PHE A 250 -1.63 -19.60 -13.56
CA PHE A 250 -1.72 -19.99 -14.97
C PHE A 250 -1.25 -18.84 -15.90
N PRO A 251 -0.95 -19.09 -17.18
CA PRO A 251 -0.80 -20.38 -17.84
C PRO A 251 0.41 -21.18 -17.30
N GLU A 252 0.67 -22.36 -17.81
CA GLU A 252 1.85 -23.20 -17.46
C GLU A 252 3.17 -22.48 -17.79
N HIS A 253 3.15 -21.60 -18.80
CA HIS A 253 4.29 -20.77 -19.20
C HIS A 253 3.90 -19.27 -19.14
N PRO A 254 3.86 -18.67 -17.95
CA PRO A 254 3.62 -17.24 -17.82
C PRO A 254 4.83 -16.43 -18.30
N THR A 255 4.59 -15.18 -18.67
CA THR A 255 5.66 -14.20 -18.93
C THR A 255 5.77 -13.26 -17.75
N LEU A 256 6.97 -13.06 -17.24
CA LEU A 256 7.30 -12.05 -16.24
C LEU A 256 8.57 -11.31 -16.67
N VAL A 257 8.56 -10.01 -16.57
CA VAL A 257 9.70 -9.14 -16.89
C VAL A 257 10.30 -9.45 -18.28
N TYR A 258 9.42 -9.65 -19.29
CA TYR A 258 9.75 -10.00 -20.68
C TYR A 258 10.44 -11.36 -20.87
N ARG A 259 10.38 -12.25 -19.87
CA ARG A 259 10.95 -13.58 -19.93
C ARG A 259 9.89 -14.64 -19.74
N PRO A 260 10.01 -15.79 -20.42
CA PRO A 260 9.16 -16.94 -20.15
C PRO A 260 9.58 -17.59 -18.83
N PHE A 261 8.61 -17.84 -17.98
CA PHE A 261 8.73 -18.65 -16.78
C PHE A 261 8.02 -19.97 -16.98
N THR A 262 8.28 -20.90 -16.10
CA THR A 262 7.54 -22.18 -16.01
C THR A 262 6.99 -22.32 -14.61
N VAL A 263 5.71 -22.61 -14.50
CA VAL A 263 5.09 -22.97 -13.24
C VAL A 263 4.80 -24.48 -13.21
N ASN A 264 5.02 -25.12 -12.07
CA ASN A 264 4.77 -26.55 -11.94
C ASN A 264 3.30 -26.89 -12.23
N LYS A 265 3.04 -28.00 -12.97
CA LYS A 265 1.70 -28.39 -13.47
C LYS A 265 0.64 -28.50 -12.39
N ASN A 266 1.03 -29.00 -11.21
CA ASN A 266 0.14 -29.21 -10.08
C ASN A 266 0.31 -28.10 -9.02
N ASN A 267 0.61 -26.89 -9.47
CA ASN A 267 0.75 -25.76 -8.55
C ASN A 267 -0.58 -25.45 -7.85
N TYR A 268 -0.47 -25.06 -6.59
CA TYR A 268 -1.60 -24.53 -5.83
C TYR A 268 -1.14 -23.87 -4.54
N ILE A 269 -1.98 -22.98 -4.05
CA ILE A 269 -1.98 -22.47 -2.67
C ILE A 269 -3.40 -22.71 -2.16
N TYR A 270 -3.53 -23.46 -1.08
CA TYR A 270 -4.81 -23.78 -0.46
C TYR A 270 -4.87 -23.15 0.93
N LEU A 271 -5.80 -22.21 1.11
CA LEU A 271 -6.12 -21.56 2.37
C LEU A 271 -7.28 -22.29 3.02
N ALA A 272 -7.03 -23.09 4.04
CA ALA A 272 -8.06 -23.81 4.75
C ALA A 272 -8.80 -22.94 5.77
N ASP A 273 -10.07 -23.21 6.03
CA ASP A 273 -10.92 -22.47 6.99
C ASP A 273 -10.38 -22.50 8.43
N ASN A 274 -9.57 -23.50 8.78
CA ASN A 274 -8.90 -23.60 10.07
C ASN A 274 -7.58 -22.81 10.15
N GLY A 275 -7.30 -21.94 9.18
CA GLY A 275 -6.11 -21.11 9.09
C GLY A 275 -4.86 -21.83 8.54
N ARG A 276 -4.94 -23.12 8.19
CA ARG A 276 -3.81 -23.83 7.59
C ARG A 276 -3.62 -23.45 6.13
N ILE A 277 -2.37 -23.34 5.73
CA ILE A 277 -1.95 -23.11 4.35
C ILE A 277 -1.27 -24.36 3.83
N HIS A 278 -1.70 -24.83 2.66
CA HIS A 278 -1.00 -25.88 1.94
C HIS A 278 -0.59 -25.33 0.58
N ALA A 279 0.69 -25.33 0.31
CA ALA A 279 1.24 -24.77 -0.92
C ALA A 279 2.12 -25.79 -1.66
N ASN A 280 2.13 -25.66 -2.98
CA ASN A 280 3.03 -26.34 -3.88
C ASN A 280 3.12 -25.46 -5.14
N LEU A 281 3.80 -24.35 -5.02
CA LEU A 281 4.05 -23.40 -6.11
C LEU A 281 5.54 -23.32 -6.35
N ASP A 282 5.94 -23.55 -7.58
CA ASP A 282 7.30 -23.38 -8.05
C ASP A 282 7.24 -22.68 -9.42
N LEU A 283 7.75 -21.46 -9.47
CA LEU A 283 7.70 -20.56 -10.62
C LEU A 283 9.10 -20.05 -10.91
N HIS A 284 9.77 -20.55 -11.94
CA HIS A 284 11.13 -20.20 -12.28
C HIS A 284 11.32 -20.02 -13.78
N ASP A 285 12.28 -19.16 -14.16
CA ASP A 285 12.81 -19.10 -15.52
C ASP A 285 13.94 -20.14 -15.74
N GLU A 286 14.47 -20.23 -16.95
CA GLU A 286 15.57 -21.14 -17.29
C GLU A 286 16.89 -20.82 -16.56
N GLN A 287 17.03 -19.64 -15.97
CA GLN A 287 18.22 -19.20 -15.24
C GLN A 287 18.10 -19.42 -13.73
N GLY A 288 16.97 -19.95 -13.26
CA GLY A 288 16.66 -20.16 -11.84
C GLY A 288 16.22 -18.91 -11.11
N THR A 289 15.78 -17.85 -11.84
CA THR A 289 15.12 -16.68 -11.26
C THR A 289 13.67 -17.05 -10.96
N GLY A 290 13.21 -16.84 -9.73
CA GLY A 290 11.82 -17.23 -9.46
C GLY A 290 11.37 -17.14 -8.02
N LEU A 291 10.23 -17.80 -7.79
CA LEU A 291 9.54 -17.91 -6.51
C LEU A 291 9.11 -19.34 -6.27
N SER A 292 9.46 -19.89 -5.11
CA SER A 292 8.88 -21.12 -4.60
C SER A 292 8.08 -20.85 -3.33
N PHE A 293 6.93 -21.51 -3.21
CA PHE A 293 6.14 -21.52 -2.00
C PHE A 293 5.60 -22.93 -1.78
N TYR A 294 6.06 -23.59 -0.74
CA TYR A 294 5.69 -24.96 -0.45
C TYR A 294 5.47 -25.22 1.04
N THR A 295 4.64 -26.22 1.31
CA THR A 295 4.36 -26.73 2.65
C THR A 295 4.98 -28.11 2.78
N ASN A 296 5.77 -28.33 3.82
CA ASN A 296 6.31 -29.62 4.15
C ASN A 296 5.18 -30.55 4.63
N ARG A 297 4.94 -31.64 3.88
CA ARG A 297 3.89 -32.62 4.18
C ARG A 297 4.38 -33.80 4.98
N GLU A 298 5.69 -33.97 5.08
CA GLU A 298 6.31 -35.11 5.80
C GLU A 298 6.32 -34.85 7.30
N ASP A 299 6.25 -33.56 7.72
CA ASP A 299 6.09 -33.24 9.12
C ASP A 299 4.63 -33.45 9.57
N THR A 300 4.40 -34.53 10.32
CA THR A 300 3.09 -34.87 10.88
C THR A 300 2.87 -34.28 12.27
N ILE A 301 3.90 -33.65 12.87
CA ILE A 301 3.87 -33.06 14.22
C ILE A 301 3.48 -31.58 14.13
N ALA A 302 4.05 -30.87 13.16
CA ALA A 302 3.72 -29.44 12.96
C ALA A 302 2.28 -29.28 12.45
N LYS A 303 1.59 -28.30 12.99
CA LYS A 303 0.29 -27.85 12.46
C LYS A 303 0.47 -27.11 11.14
N GLN A 304 1.57 -26.39 11.01
CA GLN A 304 1.97 -25.65 9.83
C GLN A 304 3.50 -25.72 9.70
N ASP A 305 3.99 -26.02 8.50
CA ASP A 305 5.39 -25.97 8.13
C ASP A 305 5.45 -25.49 6.67
N MET A 306 5.92 -24.27 6.45
CA MET A 306 5.92 -23.66 5.12
C MET A 306 7.17 -22.86 4.86
N THR A 307 7.62 -22.87 3.61
CA THR A 307 8.77 -22.11 3.13
C THR A 307 8.38 -21.26 1.92
N VAL A 308 8.85 -20.02 1.92
CA VAL A 308 8.81 -19.11 0.77
C VAL A 308 10.24 -18.80 0.38
N GLU A 309 10.58 -18.96 -0.88
CA GLU A 309 11.91 -18.69 -1.42
C GLU A 309 11.81 -17.78 -2.63
N LEU A 310 12.62 -16.74 -2.66
CA LEU A 310 12.87 -15.86 -3.80
C LEU A 310 14.29 -16.13 -4.30
N SER A 311 14.43 -16.50 -5.55
CA SER A 311 15.71 -16.88 -6.13
C SER A 311 16.13 -15.93 -7.24
N ARG A 312 17.29 -15.28 -7.07
CA ARG A 312 17.99 -14.51 -8.11
C ARG A 312 17.14 -13.46 -8.81
N ILE A 313 16.37 -12.69 -8.05
CA ILE A 313 15.53 -11.59 -8.56
C ILE A 313 16.42 -10.41 -8.94
N ASN A 314 16.45 -10.02 -10.22
CA ASN A 314 17.18 -8.88 -10.71
C ASN A 314 16.36 -7.59 -10.58
N LEU A 315 16.75 -6.67 -9.69
CA LEU A 315 16.02 -5.41 -9.44
C LEU A 315 15.92 -4.52 -10.67
N LYS A 316 16.97 -4.43 -11.48
CA LYS A 316 17.02 -3.60 -12.68
C LYS A 316 15.94 -3.95 -13.71
N GLU A 317 15.54 -5.22 -13.76
CA GLU A 317 14.56 -5.66 -14.73
C GLU A 317 13.14 -5.22 -14.38
N PHE A 318 12.85 -5.03 -13.09
CA PHE A 318 11.52 -4.57 -12.66
C PHE A 318 11.20 -3.15 -13.14
N ARG A 319 12.20 -2.27 -13.29
CA ARG A 319 11.99 -0.93 -13.84
C ARG A 319 11.40 -0.94 -15.26
N ARG A 320 11.63 -2.02 -16.00
CA ARG A 320 11.08 -2.17 -17.37
C ARG A 320 9.56 -2.36 -17.38
N ILE A 321 8.97 -2.83 -16.28
CA ILE A 321 7.53 -3.02 -16.10
C ILE A 321 6.92 -2.06 -15.06
N LEU A 322 7.76 -1.48 -14.20
CA LEU A 322 7.39 -0.50 -13.19
C LEU A 322 8.20 0.79 -13.41
N PRO A 323 7.87 1.60 -14.43
CA PRO A 323 8.69 2.75 -14.85
C PRO A 323 8.80 3.86 -13.80
N TYR A 324 7.97 3.81 -12.74
CA TYR A 324 7.98 4.78 -11.62
C TYR A 324 8.81 4.31 -10.42
N MET A 325 9.35 3.11 -10.50
CA MET A 325 10.25 2.60 -9.48
C MET A 325 11.58 3.38 -9.52
N PRO A 326 12.18 3.73 -8.36
CA PRO A 326 13.52 4.29 -8.31
C PRO A 326 14.53 3.45 -9.10
N ASP A 327 15.61 4.06 -9.54
CA ASP A 327 16.67 3.32 -10.23
C ASP A 327 17.39 2.41 -9.24
N MET A 328 17.07 1.12 -9.28
CA MET A 328 17.65 0.10 -8.42
C MET A 328 18.31 -0.99 -9.27
N GLU A 329 19.54 -1.36 -8.90
CA GLU A 329 20.25 -2.51 -9.46
C GLU A 329 20.64 -3.45 -8.32
N GLY A 330 20.84 -4.72 -8.64
CA GLY A 330 21.25 -5.75 -7.70
C GLY A 330 20.41 -7.01 -7.86
N TRP A 331 20.81 -8.05 -7.13
CA TRP A 331 20.18 -9.36 -7.15
C TRP A 331 19.61 -9.67 -5.78
N ILE A 332 18.32 -9.94 -5.69
CA ILE A 332 17.67 -10.36 -4.44
C ILE A 332 17.56 -11.88 -4.41
N GLY A 333 17.96 -12.47 -3.27
CA GLY A 333 17.59 -13.79 -2.83
C GLY A 333 17.00 -13.71 -1.43
N ALA A 334 15.93 -14.47 -1.15
CA ALA A 334 15.35 -14.51 0.17
C ALA A 334 14.76 -15.88 0.45
N GLU A 335 14.83 -16.33 1.70
CA GLU A 335 14.15 -17.53 2.20
C GLU A 335 13.49 -17.17 3.54
N ALA A 336 12.23 -17.59 3.69
CA ALA A 336 11.52 -17.48 4.95
C ALA A 336 10.85 -18.81 5.27
N HIS A 337 11.09 -19.32 6.47
CA HIS A 337 10.53 -20.58 6.96
C HIS A 337 9.69 -20.33 8.21
N TYR A 338 8.46 -20.83 8.20
CA TYR A 338 7.51 -20.73 9.30
C TYR A 338 7.05 -22.11 9.73
N ILE A 339 7.21 -22.42 11.03
CA ILE A 339 6.75 -23.65 11.67
C ILE A 339 5.82 -23.29 12.83
N ASP A 340 4.63 -23.91 12.87
CA ASP A 340 3.71 -23.90 14.01
C ASP A 340 3.41 -25.35 14.42
N SER A 341 3.85 -25.74 15.61
CA SER A 341 3.54 -27.03 16.22
C SER A 341 2.50 -26.94 17.33
N GLY A 342 1.81 -25.79 17.45
CA GLY A 342 0.78 -25.52 18.42
C GLY A 342 1.29 -24.75 19.63
N PRO A 343 2.05 -25.35 20.56
CA PRO A 343 2.66 -24.59 21.64
C PRO A 343 3.88 -23.75 21.18
N TYR A 344 4.46 -24.09 20.03
CA TYR A 344 5.68 -23.47 19.53
C TYR A 344 5.48 -22.95 18.11
N MET A 345 5.82 -21.69 17.89
CA MET A 345 5.84 -21.03 16.60
C MET A 345 7.27 -20.52 16.33
N MET A 346 7.86 -20.95 15.24
CA MET A 346 9.19 -20.51 14.82
C MET A 346 9.09 -19.79 13.48
N VAL A 347 9.82 -18.69 13.32
CA VAL A 347 10.07 -18.03 12.04
C VAL A 347 11.57 -17.87 11.86
N SER A 348 12.10 -18.26 10.72
CA SER A 348 13.45 -17.88 10.31
C SER A 348 13.39 -17.21 8.94
N SER A 349 14.26 -16.25 8.71
CA SER A 349 14.35 -15.54 7.45
C SER A 349 15.79 -15.16 7.13
N ASP A 350 16.13 -15.19 5.85
CA ASP A 350 17.38 -14.70 5.29
C ASP A 350 17.04 -13.93 4.01
N LEU A 351 17.57 -12.71 3.89
CA LEU A 351 17.42 -11.85 2.72
C LEU A 351 18.82 -11.39 2.31
N ARG A 352 19.17 -11.57 1.04
CA ARG A 352 20.41 -11.08 0.44
C ARG A 352 20.12 -10.16 -0.71
N ILE A 353 20.92 -9.10 -0.81
CA ILE A 353 20.93 -8.19 -1.95
C ILE A 353 22.38 -8.02 -2.37
N ASP A 354 22.75 -8.65 -3.47
CA ASP A 354 24.10 -8.58 -4.01
C ASP A 354 24.21 -7.42 -5.02
N GLU A 355 25.35 -6.74 -5.00
CA GLU A 355 25.68 -5.61 -5.91
C GLU A 355 24.60 -4.51 -5.90
N PHE A 356 24.06 -4.18 -4.72
CA PHE A 356 22.98 -3.22 -4.59
C PHE A 356 23.41 -1.82 -5.00
N LYS A 357 22.61 -1.19 -5.87
CA LYS A 357 22.70 0.24 -6.20
C LYS A 357 21.34 0.87 -6.11
N TYR A 358 21.29 2.09 -5.63
CA TYR A 358 20.10 2.92 -5.55
C TYR A 358 20.38 4.31 -6.10
N GLU A 359 19.59 4.77 -7.10
CA GLU A 359 19.74 6.06 -7.79
C GLU A 359 21.20 6.33 -8.23
N GLY A 360 21.87 5.28 -8.76
CA GLY A 360 23.25 5.33 -9.24
C GLY A 360 24.33 5.25 -8.16
N SER A 361 23.99 5.27 -6.88
CA SER A 361 24.92 5.10 -5.76
C SER A 361 25.13 3.62 -5.45
N ALA A 362 26.38 3.15 -5.43
CA ALA A 362 26.71 1.78 -5.05
C ALA A 362 26.59 1.63 -3.54
N LEU A 363 25.78 0.66 -3.10
CA LEU A 363 25.54 0.36 -1.69
C LEU A 363 26.10 -1.00 -1.24
N GLY A 364 26.83 -1.72 -2.13
CA GLY A 364 27.49 -2.99 -1.77
C GLY A 364 26.53 -4.17 -1.63
N ASN A 365 26.96 -5.18 -0.86
CA ASN A 365 26.20 -6.40 -0.62
C ASN A 365 25.57 -6.36 0.76
N TRP A 366 24.30 -6.73 0.84
CA TRP A 366 23.54 -6.73 2.07
C TRP A 366 23.01 -8.13 2.40
N GLU A 367 23.11 -8.51 3.66
CA GLU A 367 22.52 -9.73 4.19
C GLU A 367 21.77 -9.39 5.48
N LEU A 368 20.49 -9.72 5.52
CA LEU A 368 19.62 -9.53 6.68
C LEU A 368 19.06 -10.90 7.06
N GLY A 369 19.35 -11.37 8.25
CA GLY A 369 18.85 -12.64 8.74
C GLY A 369 18.23 -12.50 10.11
N GLY A 370 17.32 -13.43 10.44
CA GLY A 370 16.72 -13.44 11.75
C GLY A 370 15.96 -14.70 12.07
N VAL A 371 15.87 -14.97 13.36
CA VAL A 371 15.14 -16.11 13.92
C VAL A 371 14.27 -15.64 15.07
N TYR A 372 13.02 -16.10 15.08
CA TYR A 372 12.07 -15.90 16.15
C TYR A 372 11.67 -17.28 16.69
N LEU A 373 11.99 -17.57 17.94
CA LEU A 373 11.80 -18.87 18.57
C LEU A 373 11.02 -18.72 19.89
N PRO A 374 10.05 -19.58 20.17
CA PRO A 374 9.42 -19.65 21.49
C PRO A 374 10.38 -20.27 22.50
N GLY A 375 10.42 -19.69 23.70
CA GLY A 375 11.13 -20.24 24.85
C GLY A 375 10.25 -21.16 25.72
N GLU A 376 10.85 -21.75 26.76
CA GLU A 376 10.14 -22.68 27.64
C GLU A 376 9.12 -22.01 28.57
N ALA A 377 9.32 -20.72 28.89
CA ALA A 377 8.52 -19.95 29.85
C ALA A 377 7.42 -19.08 29.19
N LYS A 378 6.96 -19.43 27.97
CA LYS A 378 6.08 -18.61 27.12
C LYS A 378 6.73 -17.31 26.64
N ASP A 379 8.01 -17.16 26.81
CA ASP A 379 8.81 -16.10 26.22
C ASP A 379 9.16 -16.44 24.75
N HIS A 380 9.51 -15.45 23.97
CA HIS A 380 9.92 -15.63 22.59
C HIS A 380 11.28 -14.98 22.39
N HIS A 381 12.23 -15.75 21.91
CA HIS A 381 13.56 -15.29 21.60
C HIS A 381 13.59 -14.71 20.19
N LEU A 382 14.20 -13.54 20.07
CA LEU A 382 14.44 -12.83 18.82
C LEU A 382 15.95 -12.68 18.65
N ASP A 383 16.44 -13.09 17.50
CA ASP A 383 17.84 -12.92 17.11
C ASP A 383 17.86 -12.49 15.64
N ALA A 384 18.51 -11.37 15.31
CA ALA A 384 18.56 -10.85 13.97
C ALA A 384 19.89 -10.11 13.74
N TYR A 385 20.37 -10.15 12.51
CA TYR A 385 21.62 -9.50 12.12
C TYR A 385 21.50 -8.78 10.78
N ILE A 386 22.38 -7.80 10.61
CA ILE A 386 22.62 -7.11 9.34
C ILE A 386 24.12 -7.25 9.04
N ARG A 387 24.42 -7.73 7.81
CA ARG A 387 25.78 -7.74 7.28
C ARG A 387 25.87 -6.85 6.06
N HIS A 388 26.98 -6.17 5.94
CA HIS A 388 27.33 -5.35 4.80
C HIS A 388 28.70 -5.78 4.28
N ASP A 389 28.79 -6.13 2.98
CA ASP A 389 30.00 -6.67 2.33
C ASP A 389 30.65 -7.83 3.09
N GLY A 390 29.83 -8.64 3.78
CA GLY A 390 30.24 -9.84 4.50
C GLY A 390 30.60 -9.62 5.97
N GLU A 391 30.66 -8.37 6.45
CA GLU A 391 30.87 -8.01 7.84
C GLU A 391 29.55 -7.75 8.55
N GLU A 392 29.38 -8.25 9.79
CA GLU A 392 28.21 -7.98 10.59
C GLU A 392 28.31 -6.58 11.19
N ILE A 393 27.41 -5.70 10.77
CA ILE A 393 27.41 -4.29 11.17
C ILE A 393 26.32 -3.97 12.20
N ALA A 394 25.34 -4.85 12.35
CA ALA A 394 24.34 -4.74 13.41
C ALA A 394 23.82 -6.11 13.84
N HIS A 395 23.59 -6.26 15.13
CA HIS A 395 23.01 -7.45 15.74
C HIS A 395 21.93 -7.06 16.75
N LEU A 396 20.79 -7.75 16.71
CA LEU A 396 19.70 -7.58 17.65
C LEU A 396 19.41 -8.91 18.32
N GLY A 397 19.59 -8.98 19.65
CA GLY A 397 19.23 -10.14 20.45
C GLY A 397 18.23 -9.75 21.53
N GLY A 398 17.17 -10.53 21.72
CA GLY A 398 16.16 -10.15 22.71
C GLY A 398 15.12 -11.19 23.02
N ILE A 399 14.24 -10.81 23.96
CA ILE A 399 13.13 -11.62 24.43
C ILE A 399 11.86 -10.79 24.39
N TYR A 400 10.83 -11.37 23.79
CA TYR A 400 9.48 -10.85 23.82
C TYR A 400 8.61 -11.71 24.75
N LEU A 401 7.93 -11.06 25.69
CA LEU A 401 6.97 -11.68 26.60
C LEU A 401 5.57 -11.29 26.17
N PRO A 402 4.78 -12.19 25.59
CA PRO A 402 3.39 -11.90 25.22
C PRO A 402 2.55 -11.66 26.47
N ALA A 403 1.62 -10.70 26.43
CA ALA A 403 0.64 -10.47 27.47
C ALA A 403 -0.64 -11.24 27.17
N GLU A 404 -1.45 -11.56 28.19
CA GLU A 404 -2.79 -12.14 27.99
C GLU A 404 -3.75 -11.12 27.37
N GLU A 405 -3.54 -9.82 27.68
CA GLU A 405 -4.24 -8.69 27.06
C GLU A 405 -3.22 -7.58 26.73
N GLY A 406 -3.30 -7.00 25.53
CA GLY A 406 -2.43 -5.93 25.07
C GLY A 406 -1.21 -6.39 24.25
N THR A 407 -0.18 -5.56 24.17
CA THR A 407 0.96 -5.72 23.23
C THR A 407 2.16 -6.51 23.79
N GLY A 408 2.11 -6.96 25.04
CA GLY A 408 3.25 -7.64 25.68
C GLY A 408 4.43 -6.71 26.00
N SER A 409 5.61 -7.30 26.28
CA SER A 409 6.82 -6.57 26.64
C SER A 409 8.03 -7.10 25.91
N LEU A 410 8.82 -6.21 25.31
CA LEU A 410 10.07 -6.48 24.64
C LEU A 410 11.24 -6.09 25.55
N SER A 411 12.28 -6.94 25.58
CA SER A 411 13.59 -6.63 26.15
C SER A 411 14.64 -7.14 25.17
N ALA A 412 15.34 -6.23 24.49
CA ALA A 412 16.32 -6.55 23.47
C ALA A 412 17.53 -5.61 23.54
N ASP A 413 18.66 -6.08 23.07
CA ASP A 413 19.86 -5.27 22.88
C ASP A 413 20.18 -5.22 21.38
N ILE A 414 20.53 -4.04 20.89
CA ILE A 414 21.01 -3.80 19.52
C ILE A 414 22.48 -3.40 19.64
N ALA A 415 23.36 -4.17 19.05
CA ALA A 415 24.78 -3.83 18.91
C ALA A 415 25.04 -3.31 17.48
N PHE A 416 25.83 -2.26 17.36
CA PHE A 416 26.36 -1.74 16.11
C PHE A 416 27.88 -1.89 16.10
N GLU A 417 28.42 -2.45 15.03
CA GLU A 417 29.84 -2.63 14.79
C GLU A 417 30.20 -2.03 13.44
N HIS A 418 30.89 -0.88 13.46
CA HIS A 418 31.29 -0.14 12.25
C HIS A 418 30.14 0.08 11.26
N PHE A 419 28.95 0.47 11.77
CA PHE A 419 27.77 0.71 10.92
C PHE A 419 28.00 1.94 10.04
N PRO A 420 28.13 1.79 8.71
CA PRO A 420 28.55 2.88 7.82
C PRO A 420 27.41 3.87 7.55
N LEU A 421 27.61 5.15 7.89
CA LEU A 421 26.60 6.19 7.71
C LEU A 421 26.37 6.59 6.24
N ASN A 422 27.37 6.43 5.40
CA ASN A 422 27.33 6.81 3.99
C ASN A 422 26.26 6.02 3.19
N VAL A 423 25.83 4.88 3.66
CA VAL A 423 24.74 4.09 3.06
C VAL A 423 23.40 4.81 3.10
N ALA A 424 23.23 5.80 3.97
CA ALA A 424 22.03 6.61 4.05
C ALA A 424 21.96 7.73 3.00
N ASN A 425 23.08 8.12 2.41
CA ASN A 425 23.17 9.27 1.50
C ASN A 425 22.21 9.23 0.30
N PRO A 426 22.01 8.10 -0.39
CA PRO A 426 21.08 8.04 -1.51
C PRO A 426 19.62 8.28 -1.15
N PHE A 427 19.27 8.12 0.13
CA PHE A 427 17.90 8.30 0.65
C PHE A 427 17.65 9.71 1.19
N VAL A 428 18.68 10.57 1.26
CA VAL A 428 18.55 11.97 1.67
C VAL A 428 17.95 12.78 0.52
N PRO A 429 16.78 13.43 0.72
CA PRO A 429 16.15 14.25 -0.31
C PRO A 429 17.09 15.35 -0.82
N ASP A 430 17.14 15.55 -2.15
CA ASP A 430 17.93 16.60 -2.82
C ASP A 430 19.41 16.64 -2.44
N ARG A 431 19.93 15.56 -1.85
CA ARG A 431 21.29 15.49 -1.31
C ARG A 431 21.64 16.69 -0.41
N MET A 432 20.68 17.11 0.42
CA MET A 432 20.87 18.25 1.34
C MET A 432 22.03 18.02 2.31
N VAL A 433 22.32 16.75 2.64
CA VAL A 433 23.40 16.34 3.54
C VAL A 433 24.07 15.09 2.98
N GLU A 434 25.38 15.03 3.06
CA GLU A 434 26.17 13.82 2.82
C GLU A 434 26.84 13.40 4.12
N LEU A 435 26.62 12.15 4.51
CA LEU A 435 27.15 11.53 5.73
C LEU A 435 28.31 10.63 5.39
N ASP A 436 29.32 10.57 6.28
CA ASP A 436 30.45 9.65 6.21
C ASP A 436 30.90 9.29 7.62
N GLY A 437 31.62 8.16 7.79
CA GLY A 437 32.03 7.61 9.08
C GLY A 437 31.10 6.52 9.57
N ASP A 438 31.42 5.98 10.73
CA ASP A 438 30.79 4.77 11.27
C ASP A 438 30.16 5.02 12.65
N ILE A 439 29.15 4.20 12.99
CA ILE A 439 28.56 4.15 14.32
C ILE A 439 28.91 2.81 14.97
N ASP A 440 29.42 2.87 16.19
CA ASP A 440 29.63 1.74 17.09
C ASP A 440 28.81 1.93 18.38
N GLY A 441 28.43 0.84 19.01
CA GLY A 441 27.77 0.94 20.32
C GLY A 441 26.66 -0.05 20.54
N THR A 442 26.01 0.09 21.70
CA THR A 442 24.92 -0.81 22.10
C THR A 442 23.75 -0.02 22.65
N LEU A 443 22.55 -0.33 22.17
CA LEU A 443 21.29 0.20 22.66
C LEU A 443 20.44 -0.92 23.25
N SER A 444 20.03 -0.79 24.50
CA SER A 444 19.00 -1.65 25.09
C SER A 444 17.61 -1.09 24.78
N MET A 445 16.72 -1.96 24.36
CA MET A 445 15.33 -1.68 24.01
C MET A 445 14.39 -2.36 25.01
N LYS A 446 13.49 -1.62 25.65
CA LYS A 446 12.58 -2.19 26.66
C LYS A 446 11.17 -1.61 26.55
N GLY A 447 10.18 -2.44 26.90
CA GLY A 447 8.78 -2.02 27.05
C GLY A 447 7.86 -2.48 25.93
N ASP A 448 6.89 -1.66 25.58
CA ASP A 448 5.92 -1.94 24.52
C ASP A 448 6.62 -2.05 23.16
N PRO A 449 6.48 -3.15 22.40
CA PRO A 449 7.07 -3.29 21.06
C PRO A 449 6.70 -2.19 20.08
N ALA A 450 5.52 -1.58 20.24
CA ALA A 450 5.07 -0.47 19.39
C ALA A 450 5.76 0.87 19.71
N LYS A 451 6.24 1.05 20.95
CA LYS A 451 6.96 2.26 21.42
C LYS A 451 8.02 1.90 22.45
N PRO A 452 9.08 1.20 22.04
CA PRO A 452 10.11 0.77 22.98
C PRO A 452 10.96 1.95 23.44
N LEU A 453 11.41 1.89 24.68
CA LEU A 453 12.38 2.85 25.22
C LEU A 453 13.79 2.35 24.92
N LEU A 454 14.56 3.18 24.22
CA LEU A 454 15.96 2.93 23.89
C LEU A 454 16.88 3.61 24.90
N ASN A 455 17.86 2.87 25.40
CA ASN A 455 18.88 3.38 26.31
C ASN A 455 20.23 2.77 25.95
N GLY A 456 21.30 3.55 26.01
CA GLY A 456 22.63 3.07 25.72
C GLY A 456 23.59 4.16 25.31
N GLU A 457 24.59 3.78 24.54
CA GLU A 457 25.67 4.65 24.12
C GLU A 457 26.05 4.35 22.67
N LEU A 458 26.26 5.39 21.89
CA LEU A 458 26.71 5.33 20.50
C LEU A 458 28.01 6.12 20.37
N ALA A 459 29.07 5.46 19.93
CA ALA A 459 30.31 6.10 19.52
C ALA A 459 30.22 6.49 18.05
N LEU A 460 30.67 7.71 17.74
CA LEU A 460 30.69 8.26 16.38
C LEU A 460 32.15 8.22 15.90
N ASP A 461 32.53 7.18 15.14
CA ASP A 461 33.90 7.10 14.62
C ASP A 461 34.02 7.85 13.30
N SER A 462 34.86 8.90 13.35
CA SER A 462 35.22 9.72 12.19
C SER A 462 34.00 10.30 11.44
N VAL A 463 32.88 10.48 12.15
CA VAL A 463 31.65 10.93 11.55
C VAL A 463 31.77 12.36 11.05
N THR A 464 31.47 12.55 9.77
CA THR A 464 31.37 13.84 9.13
C THR A 464 30.01 14.01 8.45
N PHE A 465 29.53 15.25 8.39
CA PHE A 465 28.44 15.58 7.48
C PHE A 465 28.78 16.82 6.65
N PHE A 466 28.53 16.72 5.37
CA PHE A 466 28.74 17.78 4.40
C PHE A 466 27.41 18.35 3.95
N MET A 467 27.26 19.68 3.98
CA MET A 467 26.10 20.39 3.46
C MET A 467 26.49 21.06 2.13
N PRO A 468 26.10 20.49 0.96
CA PRO A 468 26.50 21.02 -0.36
C PRO A 468 26.07 22.46 -0.59
N GLU A 469 24.84 22.83 -0.21
CA GLU A 469 24.33 24.20 -0.38
C GLU A 469 25.16 25.26 0.32
N MET A 470 25.72 24.93 1.48
CA MET A 470 26.55 25.84 2.28
C MET A 470 28.04 25.64 2.01
N SER A 471 28.44 24.62 1.24
CA SER A 471 29.82 24.16 1.08
C SER A 471 30.53 23.99 2.44
N ALA A 472 29.79 23.54 3.44
CA ALA A 472 30.24 23.41 4.81
C ALA A 472 30.38 21.93 5.19
N MET A 473 31.55 21.56 5.71
CA MET A 473 31.83 20.24 6.26
C MET A 473 31.94 20.36 7.78
N PHE A 474 31.26 19.49 8.45
CA PHE A 474 31.25 19.36 9.89
C PHE A 474 31.79 17.99 10.26
N ARG A 475 32.66 17.93 11.25
CA ARG A 475 33.19 16.71 11.80
C ARG A 475 32.75 16.63 13.27
N PHE A 476 32.17 15.54 13.66
CA PHE A 476 31.80 15.27 15.04
C PHE A 476 33.01 14.88 15.87
N ASP A 477 32.95 15.15 17.15
CA ASP A 477 33.87 14.55 18.12
C ASP A 477 33.60 13.04 18.21
N ASN A 478 34.66 12.27 18.44
CA ASN A 478 34.53 10.82 18.62
C ASN A 478 34.06 10.46 20.04
N GLU A 479 33.59 11.45 20.82
CA GLU A 479 33.03 11.16 22.13
C GLU A 479 31.70 10.43 22.02
N PRO A 480 31.43 9.45 22.90
CA PRO A 480 30.18 8.69 22.87
C PRO A 480 28.97 9.57 23.19
N VAL A 481 27.90 9.40 22.42
CA VAL A 481 26.61 10.04 22.64
C VAL A 481 25.70 9.12 23.44
N GLN A 482 25.22 9.61 24.58
CA GLN A 482 24.29 8.85 25.43
C GLN A 482 22.87 8.89 24.85
N VAL A 483 22.22 7.74 24.82
CA VAL A 483 20.80 7.61 24.51
C VAL A 483 20.05 7.25 25.80
N VAL A 484 19.10 8.08 26.20
CA VAL A 484 18.30 7.91 27.42
C VAL A 484 16.82 8.04 27.10
N ASN A 485 16.05 6.97 27.29
CA ASN A 485 14.62 6.93 27.00
C ASN A 485 14.27 7.44 25.59
N SER A 486 14.96 6.92 24.59
CA SER A 486 14.82 7.29 23.17
C SER A 486 15.15 8.77 22.87
N LYS A 487 16.04 9.36 23.69
CA LYS A 487 16.59 10.70 23.48
C LYS A 487 18.10 10.63 23.37
N MET A 488 18.65 11.16 22.31
CA MET A 488 20.08 11.34 22.13
C MET A 488 20.51 12.60 22.87
N MET A 489 21.44 12.46 23.81
CA MET A 489 21.85 13.52 24.74
C MET A 489 23.21 14.07 24.35
N PHE A 490 23.30 15.35 24.03
CA PHE A 490 24.55 16.05 23.76
C PHE A 490 24.94 16.93 24.96
N LYS A 491 26.10 16.68 25.54
CA LYS A 491 26.65 17.43 26.67
C LYS A 491 28.04 17.89 26.31
N GLU A 492 28.20 19.20 26.08
CA GLU A 492 29.47 19.81 25.68
C GLU A 492 30.12 19.09 24.47
N PHE A 493 29.27 18.65 23.55
CA PHE A 493 29.69 17.87 22.39
C PHE A 493 30.26 18.78 21.31
N ASP A 494 31.50 18.53 20.87
CA ASP A 494 32.21 19.39 19.96
C ASP A 494 31.98 19.01 18.49
N ILE A 495 31.66 20.00 17.68
CA ILE A 495 31.55 19.89 16.21
C ILE A 495 32.60 20.79 15.60
N PHE A 496 33.46 20.23 14.76
CA PHE A 496 34.53 20.94 14.10
C PHE A 496 34.15 21.30 12.66
N THR A 497 34.51 22.51 12.26
CA THR A 497 34.52 22.92 10.85
C THR A 497 35.96 22.96 10.32
N LYS A 498 36.21 23.60 9.19
CA LYS A 498 37.57 23.82 8.68
C LYS A 498 38.50 24.60 9.64
N GLY A 499 37.93 25.27 10.66
CA GLY A 499 38.67 25.96 11.72
C GLY A 499 39.12 25.03 12.83
N LYS A 500 40.00 25.53 13.72
CA LYS A 500 40.48 24.79 14.90
C LYS A 500 39.56 24.93 16.11
N THR A 501 38.66 25.91 16.10
CA THR A 501 37.74 26.16 17.22
C THR A 501 36.44 25.41 16.93
N PRO A 502 36.03 24.49 17.80
CA PRO A 502 34.76 23.77 17.63
C PRO A 502 33.55 24.67 17.93
N PHE A 503 32.41 24.25 17.44
CA PHE A 503 31.11 24.59 17.99
C PHE A 503 30.73 23.56 19.02
N THR A 504 30.41 23.98 20.22
CA THR A 504 29.95 23.05 21.27
C THR A 504 28.43 23.04 21.29
N ILE A 505 27.84 21.86 21.21
CA ILE A 505 26.39 21.67 21.30
C ILE A 505 25.99 21.05 22.63
N ASN A 506 24.88 21.54 23.17
CA ASN A 506 24.23 21.00 24.36
C ASN A 506 22.73 20.86 24.10
N GLY A 507 22.16 19.73 24.52
CA GLY A 507 20.72 19.51 24.39
C GLY A 507 20.36 18.07 24.06
N GLU A 508 19.22 17.89 23.45
CA GLU A 508 18.67 16.57 23.13
C GLU A 508 18.00 16.52 21.77
N VAL A 509 18.03 15.34 21.16
CA VAL A 509 17.21 14.93 20.02
C VAL A 509 16.29 13.80 20.49
N ASP A 510 14.99 14.07 20.56
CA ASP A 510 13.97 13.11 20.97
C ASP A 510 13.40 12.39 19.74
N PHE A 511 13.61 11.10 19.66
CA PHE A 511 13.13 10.20 18.62
C PHE A 511 12.21 9.10 19.17
N SER A 512 11.59 9.33 20.33
CA SER A 512 10.58 8.43 20.91
C SER A 512 9.33 8.30 20.01
N ASP A 513 9.12 9.24 19.12
CA ASP A 513 8.12 9.21 18.02
C ASP A 513 8.85 9.53 16.71
N LEU A 514 9.12 8.50 15.90
CA LEU A 514 9.85 8.65 14.63
C LEU A 514 9.12 9.51 13.59
N GLU A 515 7.78 9.63 13.71
CA GLU A 515 7.00 10.52 12.84
C GLU A 515 7.14 12.00 13.24
N ARG A 516 7.58 12.27 14.48
CA ARG A 516 7.66 13.62 15.08
C ARG A 516 8.92 13.80 15.90
N THR A 517 10.07 13.58 15.27
CA THR A 517 11.37 13.83 15.92
C THR A 517 11.48 15.28 16.36
N ALA A 518 11.76 15.51 17.65
CA ALA A 518 11.93 16.84 18.22
C ALA A 518 13.41 17.14 18.50
N VAL A 519 13.88 18.29 18.04
CA VAL A 519 15.26 18.75 18.21
C VAL A 519 15.31 19.96 19.14
N ASN A 520 16.02 19.86 20.24
CA ASN A 520 16.25 20.94 21.20
C ASN A 520 17.75 21.07 21.48
N LEU A 521 18.45 21.79 20.64
CA LEU A 521 19.90 21.97 20.72
C LEU A 521 20.26 23.44 20.90
N LYS A 522 21.24 23.68 21.78
CA LYS A 522 21.88 24.99 21.97
C LYS A 522 23.30 24.88 21.45
N MET A 523 23.71 25.83 20.64
CA MET A 523 25.04 25.91 20.06
C MET A 523 25.78 27.11 20.62
N HIS A 524 27.03 26.91 20.97
CA HIS A 524 27.99 27.91 21.39
C HIS A 524 29.22 27.82 20.47
N ALA A 525 29.71 29.00 20.03
CA ALA A 525 30.91 29.16 19.19
C ALA A 525 32.01 29.86 19.94
#